data_17d30bbccafbd1cc26348975d5bcb098
#
_entry.id   17d30bbccafbd1cc26348975d5bcb098
#
_cell.length_a   1.000
_cell.length_b   1.000
_cell.length_c   1.000
_cell.angle_alpha   90.00
_cell.angle_beta   90.00
_cell.angle_gamma   90.00
#
_symmetry.space_group_name_H-M   'P 1'
#
loop_
_entity.id
_entity.type
_entity.pdbx_description
1 polymer ?
#
loop_
_entity_poly.entity_id
_entity_poly.type
_entity_poly.pdbx_seq_one_letter_code
_entity_poly.pdbx_strand_id
1 'polypeptide(L)'
;MEIRLKHALAAVAIATSLQSALAQQGPGGGEQKPPQAGVIIVKPQTVVQTKNLPARLEASREAVIQPQVSGIVQKRLFEEGAMVRAGQQLYQIDDAVYLANLQAAKAQLAQAEANKALAQSTANRYAPLVKEKAVSRQTYDQALAEVKVASANIMAAEAGIKQAEINVQYAKVMAPISGVIGKSNVSEGSLVSPNGTVSMAKIQQLDPMYVNITQTAADLRRIKKEFQSGAMKGVDFSVQITFDDGTPYPHKGRLLFADQTVDPGTGELLLRAEVPNPDGELLPGLYVRADIPQSQLQNVYVVPQSAVTRGAKDTLRVVAEDGSFASREVKVIGERKNQWIIGEGLKPNEMVMVDTLSQLMAGATHITPVIYGDDGKPLPQQPAASQPATQQAADGKPEAKPATPVGEKPAAQ
;
A
#
# COMPACT_ATOMS: atom_id res chain seq x y z
N MET A 1 18.07 21.00 84.86
CA MET A 1 17.98 20.29 86.20
C MET A 1 16.53 20.45 86.62
N GLU A 2 15.83 19.40 86.94
CA GLU A 2 14.39 19.34 87.08
C GLU A 2 13.57 19.10 85.80
N ILE A 3 13.25 17.82 85.60
CA ILE A 3 11.95 17.22 85.30
C ILE A 3 12.24 15.72 85.08
N ARG A 4 12.47 14.98 86.16
CA ARG A 4 12.38 13.51 86.21
C ARG A 4 11.66 13.20 87.46
N LEU A 5 10.37 13.02 87.46
CA LEU A 5 9.64 12.25 88.44
C LEU A 5 8.13 12.35 88.32
N LYS A 6 7.52 11.76 87.24
CA LYS A 6 6.06 11.62 87.21
C LYS A 6 5.56 10.53 86.21
N HIS A 7 6.28 9.52 85.88
CA HIS A 7 5.77 8.42 85.02
C HIS A 7 6.06 7.00 85.57
N ALA A 8 5.94 6.78 86.88
CA ALA A 8 6.22 5.50 87.51
C ALA A 8 5.00 4.89 88.27
N LEU A 9 3.75 5.18 87.87
CA LEU A 9 2.55 4.65 88.61
C LEU A 9 1.36 4.35 87.67
N ALA A 10 1.57 4.02 86.39
CA ALA A 10 0.45 3.58 85.51
C ALA A 10 0.73 2.27 84.75
N ALA A 11 1.60 1.38 85.27
CA ALA A 11 2.01 0.15 84.55
C ALA A 11 1.64 -1.15 85.29
N VAL A 12 0.67 -1.18 86.21
CA VAL A 12 0.32 -2.44 86.96
C VAL A 12 -1.15 -2.85 86.78
N ALA A 13 -2.01 -2.14 86.02
CA ALA A 13 -3.44 -2.48 85.94
C ALA A 13 -3.93 -3.03 84.59
N ILE A 14 -3.06 -3.43 83.66
CA ILE A 14 -3.46 -3.96 82.32
C ILE A 14 -2.91 -5.39 82.05
N ALA A 15 -2.54 -6.17 83.09
CA ALA A 15 -1.94 -7.51 82.94
C ALA A 15 -2.90 -8.67 83.24
N THR A 16 -4.20 -8.46 83.45
CA THR A 16 -5.13 -9.57 83.84
C THR A 16 -6.38 -9.76 82.96
N SER A 17 -6.42 -9.18 81.70
CA SER A 17 -7.59 -9.40 80.81
C SER A 17 -7.24 -9.97 79.40
N LEU A 18 -6.06 -10.62 79.22
CA LEU A 18 -5.65 -11.19 77.94
C LEU A 18 -5.43 -12.72 78.00
N GLN A 19 -6.13 -13.44 78.80
CA GLN A 19 -5.97 -14.93 78.90
C GLN A 19 -7.22 -15.75 78.60
N SER A 20 -8.22 -15.25 77.88
CA SER A 20 -9.44 -16.03 77.54
C SER A 20 -9.86 -15.95 76.04
N ALA A 21 -8.95 -15.69 75.10
CA ALA A 21 -9.28 -15.69 73.69
C ALA A 21 -8.40 -16.62 72.82
N LEU A 22 -7.91 -17.72 73.40
CA LEU A 22 -7.05 -18.69 72.71
C LEU A 22 -7.58 -20.12 72.82
N ALA A 23 -8.87 -20.31 72.52
CA ALA A 23 -9.40 -21.69 72.37
C ALA A 23 -10.71 -21.63 71.57
N GLN A 24 -10.63 -21.46 70.22
CA GLN A 24 -11.63 -21.99 69.28
C GLN A 24 -11.22 -21.65 67.87
N GLN A 25 -10.16 -22.26 67.38
CA GLN A 25 -9.99 -22.53 65.98
C GLN A 25 -9.93 -24.06 65.85
N GLY A 26 -11.11 -24.63 65.62
CA GLY A 26 -11.24 -25.96 65.10
C GLY A 26 -10.72 -26.02 63.67
N PRO A 27 -10.23 -27.18 63.20
CA PRO A 27 -9.82 -27.34 61.78
C PRO A 27 -11.06 -27.40 60.91
N GLY A 28 -11.54 -26.20 60.47
CA GLY A 28 -12.51 -26.11 59.41
C GLY A 28 -11.78 -26.37 58.10
N GLY A 29 -11.70 -27.64 57.71
CA GLY A 29 -11.36 -28.04 56.35
C GLY A 29 -12.47 -27.60 55.39
N GLY A 30 -12.50 -26.31 55.07
CA GLY A 30 -13.23 -25.83 53.89
C GLY A 30 -12.43 -26.22 52.67
N GLU A 31 -12.95 -27.09 51.83
CA GLU A 31 -12.46 -27.28 50.47
C GLU A 31 -12.38 -25.88 49.81
N GLN A 32 -11.18 -25.31 49.79
CA GLN A 32 -10.93 -24.10 49.04
C GLN A 32 -11.14 -24.46 47.57
N LYS A 33 -12.25 -24.01 46.97
CA LYS A 33 -12.46 -24.14 45.55
C LYS A 33 -11.19 -23.66 44.83
N PRO A 34 -10.66 -24.43 43.86
CA PRO A 34 -9.48 -24.03 43.13
C PRO A 34 -9.66 -22.63 42.56
N PRO A 35 -8.65 -21.75 42.62
CA PRO A 35 -8.74 -20.40 42.05
C PRO A 35 -9.05 -20.46 40.57
N GLN A 36 -9.88 -19.54 40.10
CA GLN A 36 -10.17 -19.43 38.68
C GLN A 36 -9.00 -18.74 37.97
N ALA A 37 -8.56 -19.29 36.84
CA ALA A 37 -7.54 -18.68 36.00
C ALA A 37 -7.96 -18.72 34.54
N GLY A 38 -7.69 -17.63 33.79
CA GLY A 38 -7.92 -17.53 32.36
C GLY A 38 -6.97 -18.42 31.57
N VAL A 39 -7.52 -19.21 30.68
CA VAL A 39 -6.76 -20.08 29.77
C VAL A 39 -7.17 -19.84 28.33
N ILE A 40 -6.24 -20.00 27.41
CA ILE A 40 -6.51 -20.05 25.97
C ILE A 40 -6.17 -21.43 25.43
N ILE A 41 -6.94 -21.88 24.44
CA ILE A 41 -6.66 -23.13 23.72
C ILE A 41 -5.82 -22.76 22.50
N VAL A 42 -4.55 -23.20 22.50
CA VAL A 42 -3.62 -22.88 21.42
C VAL A 42 -3.81 -23.82 20.22
N LYS A 43 -3.90 -23.22 19.03
CA LYS A 43 -3.97 -23.96 17.77
C LYS A 43 -2.78 -23.59 16.90
N PRO A 44 -2.21 -24.56 16.15
CA PRO A 44 -1.16 -24.24 15.20
C PRO A 44 -1.72 -23.34 14.11
N GLN A 45 -1.03 -22.27 13.81
CA GLN A 45 -1.41 -21.33 12.76
C GLN A 45 -0.20 -20.90 11.95
N THR A 46 -0.48 -20.36 10.76
CA THR A 46 0.54 -19.76 9.91
C THR A 46 0.57 -18.26 10.15
N VAL A 47 1.73 -17.75 10.51
CA VAL A 47 1.94 -16.32 10.79
C VAL A 47 2.91 -15.74 9.77
N VAL A 48 2.49 -14.68 9.09
CA VAL A 48 3.38 -13.88 8.24
C VAL A 48 4.04 -12.82 9.13
N GLN A 49 5.34 -12.87 9.19
CA GLN A 49 6.16 -11.84 9.83
C GLN A 49 6.34 -10.67 8.86
N THR A 50 5.93 -9.47 9.26
CA THR A 50 6.15 -8.24 8.51
C THR A 50 7.25 -7.41 9.18
N LYS A 51 8.00 -6.68 8.37
CA LYS A 51 8.96 -5.68 8.84
C LYS A 51 8.47 -4.31 8.42
N ASN A 52 8.41 -3.40 9.37
CA ASN A 52 8.09 -2.00 9.14
C ASN A 52 9.36 -1.27 8.64
N LEU A 53 9.30 -0.75 7.43
CA LEU A 53 10.42 -0.10 6.76
C LEU A 53 10.08 1.34 6.39
N PRO A 54 11.07 2.24 6.44
CA PRO A 54 10.90 3.60 5.96
C PRO A 54 10.66 3.60 4.45
N ALA A 55 9.75 4.45 3.99
CA ALA A 55 9.43 4.59 2.59
C ALA A 55 9.09 6.04 2.23
N ARG A 56 9.25 6.37 0.96
CA ARG A 56 8.89 7.67 0.41
C ARG A 56 7.98 7.48 -0.80
N LEU A 57 6.95 8.31 -0.87
CA LEU A 57 5.99 8.31 -1.97
C LEU A 57 6.54 9.08 -3.16
N GLU A 58 6.27 8.57 -4.36
CA GLU A 58 6.63 9.16 -5.63
C GLU A 58 5.46 9.06 -6.60
N ALA A 59 5.27 10.08 -7.44
CA ALA A 59 4.28 10.00 -8.50
C ALA A 59 4.62 8.84 -9.46
N SER A 60 3.61 8.08 -9.90
CA SER A 60 3.83 6.97 -10.84
C SER A 60 4.38 7.44 -12.19
N ARG A 61 4.02 8.65 -12.60
CA ARG A 61 4.56 9.33 -13.78
C ARG A 61 4.69 10.82 -13.51
N GLU A 62 5.77 11.39 -14.00
CA GLU A 62 6.05 12.81 -13.91
C GLU A 62 6.44 13.34 -15.28
N ALA A 63 5.89 14.47 -15.67
CA ALA A 63 6.25 15.16 -16.88
C ALA A 63 6.57 16.62 -16.59
N VAL A 64 7.79 17.01 -16.92
CA VAL A 64 8.22 18.41 -16.86
C VAL A 64 7.89 19.07 -18.18
N ILE A 65 7.09 20.13 -18.14
CA ILE A 65 6.65 20.86 -19.33
C ILE A 65 7.70 21.91 -19.69
N GLN A 66 8.25 21.77 -20.89
CA GLN A 66 9.24 22.69 -21.44
C GLN A 66 8.77 23.19 -22.82
N PRO A 67 9.05 24.45 -23.19
CA PRO A 67 8.73 24.96 -24.51
C PRO A 67 9.65 24.31 -25.55
N GLN A 68 9.13 24.04 -26.74
CA GLN A 68 9.91 23.52 -27.89
C GLN A 68 10.25 24.60 -28.92
N VAL A 69 9.67 25.78 -28.75
CA VAL A 69 9.93 26.97 -29.58
C VAL A 69 10.10 28.18 -28.67
N SER A 70 10.79 29.22 -29.18
CA SER A 70 10.99 30.45 -28.44
C SER A 70 9.84 31.42 -28.70
N GLY A 71 9.37 32.14 -27.69
CA GLY A 71 8.33 33.16 -27.91
C GLY A 71 7.76 33.64 -26.56
N ILE A 72 6.85 34.59 -26.64
CA ILE A 72 6.16 35.14 -25.48
C ILE A 72 4.95 34.28 -25.17
N VAL A 73 4.76 33.94 -23.91
CA VAL A 73 3.56 33.24 -23.41
C VAL A 73 2.38 34.20 -23.50
N GLN A 74 1.44 33.91 -24.38
CA GLN A 74 0.23 34.75 -24.58
C GLN A 74 -0.85 34.40 -23.54
N LYS A 75 -1.08 33.09 -23.28
CA LYS A 75 -2.15 32.64 -22.42
C LYS A 75 -1.75 31.37 -21.69
N ARG A 76 -2.23 31.24 -20.43
CA ARG A 76 -2.28 30.00 -19.65
C ARG A 76 -3.71 29.47 -19.68
N LEU A 77 -3.92 28.20 -20.05
CA LEU A 77 -5.23 27.60 -20.32
C LEU A 77 -5.60 26.51 -19.28
N PHE A 78 -5.03 26.57 -18.11
CA PHE A 78 -5.31 25.65 -17.00
C PHE A 78 -5.31 26.39 -15.66
N GLU A 79 -5.92 25.79 -14.66
CA GLU A 79 -5.83 26.20 -13.27
C GLU A 79 -4.77 25.39 -12.55
N GLU A 80 -3.97 26.01 -11.70
CA GLU A 80 -2.93 25.35 -10.91
C GLU A 80 -3.56 24.38 -9.93
N GLY A 81 -3.00 23.16 -9.80
CA GLY A 81 -3.57 22.10 -8.98
C GLY A 81 -4.71 21.31 -9.63
N ALA A 82 -5.17 21.71 -10.82
CA ALA A 82 -6.25 21.01 -11.51
C ALA A 82 -5.77 19.70 -12.19
N MET A 83 -6.72 18.80 -12.42
CA MET A 83 -6.51 17.61 -13.24
C MET A 83 -6.51 17.99 -14.72
N VAL A 84 -5.44 17.66 -15.43
CA VAL A 84 -5.30 17.84 -16.89
C VAL A 84 -5.26 16.49 -17.61
N ARG A 85 -5.71 16.45 -18.86
CA ARG A 85 -5.69 15.25 -19.70
C ARG A 85 -4.53 15.31 -20.69
N ALA A 86 -3.98 14.16 -21.03
CA ALA A 86 -3.01 14.05 -22.11
C ALA A 86 -3.60 14.65 -23.40
N GLY A 87 -2.81 15.50 -24.10
CA GLY A 87 -3.27 16.25 -25.28
C GLY A 87 -4.07 17.53 -24.97
N GLN A 88 -4.28 17.88 -23.71
CA GLN A 88 -4.89 19.17 -23.35
C GLN A 88 -3.88 20.30 -23.56
N GLN A 89 -4.30 21.42 -24.18
CA GLN A 89 -3.47 22.59 -24.34
C GLN A 89 -3.31 23.30 -22.99
N LEU A 90 -2.06 23.56 -22.62
CA LEU A 90 -1.68 24.20 -21.36
C LEU A 90 -1.31 25.66 -21.51
N TYR A 91 -0.51 25.95 -22.55
CA TYR A 91 -0.09 27.30 -22.82
C TYR A 91 -0.23 27.60 -24.33
N GLN A 92 -0.40 28.89 -24.65
CA GLN A 92 -0.26 29.44 -26.00
C GLN A 92 0.96 30.35 -26.01
N ILE A 93 1.96 29.99 -26.80
CA ILE A 93 3.09 30.84 -27.12
C ILE A 93 2.70 31.64 -28.36
N ASP A 94 3.23 32.87 -28.50
CA ASP A 94 2.98 33.71 -29.67
C ASP A 94 3.44 33.01 -30.96
N ASP A 95 2.49 32.71 -31.85
CA ASP A 95 2.70 31.93 -33.04
C ASP A 95 2.74 32.81 -34.31
N ALA A 96 2.63 34.15 -34.21
CA ALA A 96 2.56 35.06 -35.34
C ALA A 96 3.75 34.89 -36.31
N VAL A 97 4.96 34.78 -35.79
CA VAL A 97 6.17 34.58 -36.60
C VAL A 97 6.15 33.20 -37.27
N TYR A 98 5.70 32.16 -36.55
CA TYR A 98 5.63 30.78 -37.06
C TYR A 98 4.56 30.65 -38.17
N LEU A 99 3.41 31.32 -37.99
CA LEU A 99 2.37 31.39 -39.02
C LEU A 99 2.85 32.15 -40.29
N ALA A 100 3.60 33.23 -40.13
CA ALA A 100 4.20 33.94 -41.25
C ALA A 100 5.19 33.05 -42.04
N ASN A 101 6.03 32.30 -41.31
CA ASN A 101 6.97 31.34 -41.91
C ASN A 101 6.25 30.18 -42.61
N LEU A 102 5.14 29.70 -42.08
CA LEU A 102 4.30 28.69 -42.72
C LEU A 102 3.71 29.23 -44.03
N GLN A 103 3.24 30.49 -44.04
CA GLN A 103 2.72 31.14 -45.25
C GLN A 103 3.81 31.32 -46.31
N ALA A 104 5.03 31.69 -45.91
CA ALA A 104 6.18 31.78 -46.81
C ALA A 104 6.54 30.41 -47.42
N ALA A 105 6.54 29.33 -46.62
CA ALA A 105 6.77 27.98 -47.11
C ALA A 105 5.70 27.52 -48.11
N LYS A 106 4.42 27.87 -47.89
CA LYS A 106 3.32 27.61 -48.85
C LYS A 106 3.50 28.36 -50.16
N ALA A 107 4.00 29.61 -50.11
CA ALA A 107 4.29 30.37 -51.33
C ALA A 107 5.44 29.72 -52.13
N GLN A 108 6.47 29.14 -51.46
CA GLN A 108 7.54 28.40 -52.13
C GLN A 108 7.03 27.13 -52.80
N LEU A 109 6.07 26.41 -52.20
CA LEU A 109 5.44 25.27 -52.86
C LEU A 109 4.70 25.69 -54.11
N ALA A 110 3.88 26.74 -54.07
CA ALA A 110 3.16 27.26 -55.23
C ALA A 110 4.11 27.66 -56.38
N GLN A 111 5.27 28.24 -56.04
CA GLN A 111 6.31 28.57 -57.03
C GLN A 111 6.92 27.29 -57.65
N ALA A 112 7.20 26.26 -56.82
CA ALA A 112 7.75 24.99 -57.31
C ALA A 112 6.75 24.24 -58.20
N GLU A 113 5.45 24.26 -57.87
CA GLU A 113 4.37 23.70 -58.68
C GLU A 113 4.25 24.40 -60.03
N ALA A 114 4.31 25.74 -60.08
CA ALA A 114 4.30 26.52 -61.30
C ALA A 114 5.49 26.17 -62.22
N ASN A 115 6.70 26.01 -61.61
CA ASN A 115 7.90 25.62 -62.36
C ASN A 115 7.77 24.20 -62.92
N LYS A 116 7.20 23.27 -62.18
CA LYS A 116 6.94 21.89 -62.64
C LYS A 116 5.92 21.90 -63.78
N ALA A 117 4.85 22.69 -63.69
CA ALA A 117 3.84 22.82 -64.76
C ALA A 117 4.47 23.33 -66.02
N LEU A 118 5.37 24.33 -65.96
CA LEU A 118 6.11 24.85 -67.09
C LEU A 118 7.01 23.80 -67.75
N ALA A 119 7.85 23.10 -66.91
CA ALA A 119 8.75 22.02 -67.37
C ALA A 119 7.95 20.88 -68.01
N GLN A 120 6.84 20.49 -67.44
CA GLN A 120 5.97 19.41 -67.90
C GLN A 120 5.33 19.83 -69.26
N SER A 121 4.86 21.07 -69.40
CA SER A 121 4.32 21.61 -70.64
C SER A 121 5.36 21.60 -71.80
N THR A 122 6.61 21.95 -71.48
CA THR A 122 7.74 21.87 -72.40
C THR A 122 8.05 20.46 -72.85
N ALA A 123 8.14 19.51 -71.88
CA ALA A 123 8.37 18.09 -72.18
C ALA A 123 7.23 17.51 -73.08
N ASN A 124 5.97 17.84 -72.72
CA ASN A 124 4.80 17.38 -73.46
C ASN A 124 4.79 17.95 -74.94
N ARG A 125 5.27 19.15 -75.16
CA ARG A 125 5.41 19.76 -76.48
C ARG A 125 6.50 19.07 -77.31
N TYR A 126 7.63 18.68 -76.68
CA TYR A 126 8.73 17.99 -77.36
C TYR A 126 8.45 16.52 -77.66
N ALA A 127 7.57 15.87 -76.89
CA ALA A 127 7.25 14.43 -77.01
C ALA A 127 6.79 14.03 -78.43
N PRO A 128 5.85 14.75 -79.17
CA PRO A 128 5.50 14.44 -80.53
C PRO A 128 6.61 14.87 -81.53
N LEU A 129 7.30 16.01 -81.30
CA LEU A 129 8.31 16.51 -82.18
C LEU A 129 9.55 15.65 -82.32
N VAL A 130 9.94 14.93 -81.24
CA VAL A 130 11.05 13.96 -81.29
C VAL A 130 10.69 12.75 -82.16
N LYS A 131 9.42 12.32 -82.15
CA LYS A 131 8.94 11.23 -83.02
C LYS A 131 9.01 11.58 -84.47
N GLU A 132 8.74 12.86 -84.82
CA GLU A 132 8.82 13.43 -86.16
C GLU A 132 10.24 13.89 -86.59
N LYS A 133 11.25 13.67 -85.70
CA LYS A 133 12.65 14.10 -85.86
C LYS A 133 12.83 15.63 -86.02
N ALA A 134 11.83 16.42 -85.58
CA ALA A 134 11.88 17.88 -85.63
C ALA A 134 12.72 18.50 -84.49
N VAL A 135 12.99 17.72 -83.35
CA VAL A 135 13.91 18.08 -82.30
C VAL A 135 14.85 16.92 -82.02
N SER A 136 16.04 17.24 -81.42
CA SER A 136 16.98 16.18 -81.07
C SER A 136 16.50 15.36 -79.84
N ARG A 137 16.89 14.12 -79.78
CA ARG A 137 16.58 13.24 -78.60
C ARG A 137 17.17 13.82 -77.31
N GLN A 138 18.37 14.38 -77.39
CA GLN A 138 19.04 15.04 -76.28
C GLN A 138 18.20 16.21 -75.70
N THR A 139 17.58 17.03 -76.56
CA THR A 139 16.71 18.12 -76.10
C THR A 139 15.47 17.66 -75.40
N TYR A 140 14.86 16.54 -75.84
CA TYR A 140 13.72 15.94 -75.15
C TYR A 140 14.13 15.32 -73.81
N ASP A 141 15.24 14.60 -73.79
CA ASP A 141 15.75 14.01 -72.59
C ASP A 141 16.12 15.08 -71.52
N GLN A 142 16.64 16.24 -71.98
CA GLN A 142 16.88 17.37 -71.08
C GLN A 142 15.59 17.94 -70.52
N ALA A 143 14.53 18.07 -71.29
CA ALA A 143 13.22 18.57 -70.85
C ALA A 143 12.61 17.55 -69.80
N LEU A 144 12.78 16.27 -70.02
CA LEU A 144 12.38 15.23 -69.00
C LEU A 144 13.18 15.32 -67.71
N ALA A 145 14.49 15.61 -67.80
CA ALA A 145 15.32 15.84 -66.65
C ALA A 145 14.87 17.09 -65.86
N GLU A 146 14.49 18.17 -66.51
CA GLU A 146 13.93 19.39 -65.92
C GLU A 146 12.63 19.10 -65.14
N VAL A 147 11.73 18.25 -65.68
CA VAL A 147 10.53 17.82 -64.97
C VAL A 147 10.86 17.07 -63.69
N LYS A 148 11.90 16.20 -63.72
CA LYS A 148 12.35 15.49 -62.54
C LYS A 148 12.94 16.44 -61.48
N VAL A 149 13.74 17.40 -61.90
CA VAL A 149 14.31 18.43 -61.00
C VAL A 149 13.18 19.26 -60.38
N ALA A 150 12.23 19.74 -61.19
CA ALA A 150 11.08 20.49 -60.69
C ALA A 150 10.22 19.64 -59.69
N SER A 151 10.06 18.35 -59.95
CA SER A 151 9.38 17.43 -59.01
C SER A 151 10.12 17.27 -57.68
N ALA A 152 11.46 17.20 -57.71
CA ALA A 152 12.28 17.20 -56.52
C ALA A 152 12.15 18.51 -55.71
N ASN A 153 12.06 19.65 -56.39
CA ASN A 153 11.84 20.96 -55.76
C ASN A 153 10.48 21.03 -55.03
N ILE A 154 9.43 20.40 -55.56
CA ILE A 154 8.14 20.28 -54.88
C ILE A 154 8.30 19.49 -53.57
N MET A 155 8.93 18.34 -53.62
CA MET A 155 9.16 17.53 -52.40
C MET A 155 9.97 18.31 -51.35
N ALA A 156 10.95 19.11 -51.76
CA ALA A 156 11.69 19.98 -50.87
C ALA A 156 10.81 21.08 -50.23
N ALA A 157 9.95 21.71 -51.03
CA ALA A 157 9.01 22.74 -50.56
C ALA A 157 7.95 22.14 -49.59
N GLU A 158 7.42 20.93 -49.87
CA GLU A 158 6.52 20.20 -48.99
C GLU A 158 7.18 19.88 -47.65
N ALA A 159 8.46 19.46 -47.64
CA ALA A 159 9.23 19.26 -46.43
C ALA A 159 9.37 20.57 -45.63
N GLY A 160 9.59 21.70 -46.31
CA GLY A 160 9.63 23.04 -45.70
C GLY A 160 8.29 23.43 -45.03
N ILE A 161 7.17 23.13 -45.65
CA ILE A 161 5.83 23.34 -45.08
C ILE A 161 5.69 22.49 -43.82
N LYS A 162 6.05 21.20 -43.87
CA LYS A 162 5.95 20.30 -42.73
C LYS A 162 6.75 20.80 -41.54
N GLN A 163 7.97 21.30 -41.78
CA GLN A 163 8.80 21.91 -40.72
C GLN A 163 8.13 23.14 -40.11
N ALA A 164 7.57 24.01 -40.92
CA ALA A 164 6.87 25.21 -40.45
C ALA A 164 5.60 24.86 -39.65
N GLU A 165 4.83 23.86 -40.09
CA GLU A 165 3.66 23.35 -39.37
C GLU A 165 4.02 22.80 -37.99
N ILE A 166 5.12 22.06 -37.88
CA ILE A 166 5.62 21.54 -36.60
C ILE A 166 5.92 22.70 -35.65
N ASN A 167 6.56 23.77 -36.13
CA ASN A 167 6.86 24.93 -35.29
C ASN A 167 5.59 25.66 -34.82
N VAL A 168 4.57 25.78 -35.65
CA VAL A 168 3.26 26.32 -35.29
C VAL A 168 2.58 25.41 -34.24
N GLN A 169 2.70 24.10 -34.41
CA GLN A 169 2.16 23.15 -33.43
C GLN A 169 2.87 23.27 -32.08
N TYR A 170 4.18 23.45 -32.05
CA TYR A 170 4.97 23.61 -30.83
C TYR A 170 4.68 24.92 -30.08
N ALA A 171 4.12 25.93 -30.73
CA ALA A 171 3.62 27.12 -30.06
C ALA A 171 2.39 26.82 -29.17
N LYS A 172 1.71 25.71 -29.42
CA LYS A 172 0.65 25.16 -28.53
C LYS A 172 1.27 24.11 -27.62
N VAL A 173 1.58 24.50 -26.39
CA VAL A 173 2.18 23.60 -25.43
C VAL A 173 1.11 22.66 -24.86
N MET A 174 1.25 21.34 -25.13
CA MET A 174 0.27 20.32 -24.77
C MET A 174 0.75 19.48 -23.60
N ALA A 175 -0.19 18.93 -22.82
CA ALA A 175 0.10 17.98 -21.76
C ALA A 175 0.52 16.62 -22.35
N PRO A 176 1.71 16.07 -22.02
CA PRO A 176 2.15 14.77 -22.53
C PRO A 176 1.52 13.59 -21.79
N ILE A 177 1.07 13.80 -20.56
CA ILE A 177 0.42 12.80 -19.70
C ILE A 177 -0.82 13.41 -19.05
N SER A 178 -1.74 12.56 -18.61
CA SER A 178 -2.83 12.96 -17.71
C SER A 178 -2.33 12.96 -16.27
N GLY A 179 -2.78 13.92 -15.45
CA GLY A 179 -2.39 14.02 -14.04
C GLY A 179 -2.70 15.40 -13.48
N VAL A 180 -2.30 15.62 -12.25
CA VAL A 180 -2.44 16.93 -11.59
C VAL A 180 -1.30 17.83 -12.03
N ILE A 181 -1.63 19.01 -12.54
CA ILE A 181 -0.63 20.02 -12.94
C ILE A 181 -0.29 20.86 -11.70
N GLY A 182 1.00 21.05 -11.46
CA GLY A 182 1.50 21.91 -10.39
C GLY A 182 1.38 23.40 -10.72
N LYS A 183 2.10 24.21 -9.95
CA LYS A 183 2.19 25.66 -10.20
C LYS A 183 2.83 25.95 -11.55
N SER A 184 2.45 27.06 -12.17
CA SER A 184 3.14 27.64 -13.31
C SER A 184 4.40 28.39 -12.86
N ASN A 185 5.53 28.10 -13.49
CA ASN A 185 6.79 28.82 -13.21
C ASN A 185 6.98 30.00 -14.16
N VAL A 186 6.06 30.19 -15.12
CA VAL A 186 6.07 31.28 -16.09
C VAL A 186 4.71 32.00 -16.09
N SER A 187 4.74 33.30 -16.33
CA SER A 187 3.54 34.12 -16.43
C SER A 187 3.26 34.54 -17.86
N GLU A 188 2.04 34.95 -18.14
CA GLU A 188 1.68 35.58 -19.42
C GLU A 188 2.57 36.83 -19.62
N GLY A 189 3.08 37.03 -20.82
CA GLY A 189 4.08 38.03 -21.14
C GLY A 189 5.54 37.59 -20.95
N SER A 190 5.79 36.46 -20.35
CA SER A 190 7.16 35.93 -20.18
C SER A 190 7.72 35.39 -21.49
N LEU A 191 8.98 35.66 -21.76
CA LEU A 191 9.72 35.05 -22.87
C LEU A 191 10.19 33.66 -22.46
N VAL A 192 9.88 32.66 -23.25
CA VAL A 192 10.29 31.24 -23.06
C VAL A 192 11.14 30.77 -24.25
N SER A 193 12.02 29.81 -23.99
CA SER A 193 12.92 29.26 -25.01
C SER A 193 13.24 27.77 -24.68
N PRO A 194 13.45 26.91 -25.68
CA PRO A 194 13.86 25.51 -25.50
C PRO A 194 15.15 25.32 -24.69
N ASN A 195 16.05 26.29 -24.76
CA ASN A 195 17.33 26.29 -24.03
C ASN A 195 17.23 26.97 -22.68
N GLY A 196 16.03 27.35 -22.25
CA GLY A 196 15.81 27.97 -20.93
C GLY A 196 15.97 26.96 -19.80
N THR A 197 16.51 27.39 -18.67
CA THR A 197 16.69 26.55 -17.49
C THR A 197 15.40 26.37 -16.69
N VAL A 198 14.36 27.13 -16.99
CA VAL A 198 13.10 27.14 -16.25
C VAL A 198 12.06 26.28 -16.97
N SER A 199 11.58 25.27 -16.29
CA SER A 199 10.41 24.51 -16.77
C SER A 199 9.13 25.36 -16.63
N MET A 200 8.19 25.23 -17.56
CA MET A 200 6.93 25.99 -17.51
C MET A 200 6.01 25.50 -16.41
N ALA A 201 5.85 24.19 -16.27
CA ALA A 201 5.05 23.52 -15.24
C ALA A 201 5.49 22.06 -15.10
N LYS A 202 4.92 21.36 -14.11
CA LYS A 202 5.11 19.93 -13.88
C LYS A 202 3.75 19.27 -13.79
N ILE A 203 3.57 18.14 -14.46
CA ILE A 203 2.38 17.29 -14.34
C ILE A 203 2.80 16.01 -13.62
N GLN A 204 2.02 15.59 -12.63
CA GLN A 204 2.25 14.38 -11.85
C GLN A 204 1.00 13.50 -11.85
N GLN A 205 1.17 12.24 -12.16
CA GLN A 205 0.13 11.24 -12.04
C GLN A 205 0.14 10.70 -10.62
N LEU A 206 -0.92 11.00 -9.86
CA LEU A 206 -1.03 10.69 -8.44
C LEU A 206 -1.78 9.38 -8.15
N ASP A 207 -2.41 8.78 -9.14
CA ASP A 207 -3.06 7.48 -9.03
C ASP A 207 -2.70 6.61 -10.25
N PRO A 208 -2.08 5.42 -10.00
CA PRO A 208 -1.53 4.97 -8.74
C PRO A 208 -0.28 5.76 -8.30
N MET A 209 0.14 5.59 -7.04
CA MET A 209 1.39 6.13 -6.50
C MET A 209 2.46 5.04 -6.38
N TYR A 210 3.72 5.42 -6.50
CA TYR A 210 4.84 4.55 -6.15
C TYR A 210 5.29 4.79 -4.72
N VAL A 211 5.64 3.70 -4.06
CA VAL A 211 6.24 3.67 -2.73
C VAL A 211 7.65 3.12 -2.86
N ASN A 212 8.62 3.97 -2.66
CA ASN A 212 10.02 3.62 -2.68
C ASN A 212 10.45 3.26 -1.26
N ILE A 213 10.78 1.99 -1.05
CA ILE A 213 11.09 1.41 0.25
C ILE A 213 12.56 1.02 0.25
N THR A 214 13.28 1.49 1.26
CA THR A 214 14.71 1.22 1.38
C THR A 214 14.95 -0.02 2.24
N GLN A 215 15.76 -0.96 1.75
CA GLN A 215 16.07 -2.20 2.46
C GLN A 215 17.53 -2.62 2.23
N THR A 216 18.11 -3.31 3.23
CA THR A 216 19.49 -3.80 3.11
C THR A 216 19.61 -4.98 2.14
N ALA A 217 20.73 -5.09 1.46
CA ALA A 217 21.02 -6.22 0.56
C ALA A 217 21.02 -7.58 1.31
N ALA A 218 21.35 -7.59 2.60
CA ALA A 218 21.31 -8.78 3.43
C ALA A 218 19.89 -9.30 3.64
N ASP A 219 18.94 -8.40 3.97
CA ASP A 219 17.55 -8.75 4.15
C ASP A 219 16.93 -9.29 2.85
N LEU A 220 17.20 -8.65 1.71
CA LEU A 220 16.71 -9.14 0.43
C LEU A 220 17.22 -10.55 0.10
N ARG A 221 18.51 -10.82 0.36
CA ARG A 221 19.07 -12.17 0.15
C ARG A 221 18.35 -13.21 1.03
N ARG A 222 18.00 -12.85 2.28
CA ARG A 222 17.23 -13.71 3.18
C ARG A 222 15.85 -14.00 2.60
N ILE A 223 15.08 -12.96 2.21
CA ILE A 223 13.75 -13.11 1.61
C ILE A 223 13.83 -13.98 0.34
N LYS A 224 14.80 -13.72 -0.53
CA LYS A 224 15.01 -14.50 -1.75
C LYS A 224 15.29 -15.98 -1.48
N LYS A 225 16.08 -16.27 -0.44
CA LYS A 225 16.35 -17.64 0.00
C LYS A 225 15.11 -18.35 0.53
N GLU A 226 14.30 -17.66 1.35
CA GLU A 226 13.03 -18.18 1.87
C GLU A 226 12.00 -18.40 0.76
N PHE A 227 11.96 -17.51 -0.22
CA PHE A 227 11.14 -17.70 -1.41
C PHE A 227 11.57 -18.92 -2.24
N GLN A 228 12.88 -19.09 -2.48
CA GLN A 228 13.42 -20.22 -3.22
C GLN A 228 13.23 -21.56 -2.49
N SER A 229 13.28 -21.57 -1.17
CA SER A 229 12.99 -22.76 -0.35
C SER A 229 11.53 -23.17 -0.33
N GLY A 230 10.62 -22.33 -0.89
CA GLY A 230 9.17 -22.56 -0.84
C GLY A 230 8.51 -22.20 0.49
N ALA A 231 9.27 -21.72 1.47
CA ALA A 231 8.73 -21.30 2.77
C ALA A 231 7.73 -20.14 2.68
N MET A 232 7.82 -19.34 1.62
CA MET A 232 6.91 -18.21 1.36
C MET A 232 5.87 -18.51 0.25
N LYS A 233 5.64 -19.78 -0.07
CA LYS A 233 4.66 -20.16 -1.09
C LYS A 233 3.25 -19.84 -0.61
N GLY A 234 2.54 -18.98 -1.37
CA GLY A 234 1.18 -18.52 -1.03
C GLY A 234 1.13 -17.29 -0.12
N VAL A 235 2.26 -16.65 0.19
CA VAL A 235 2.27 -15.35 0.88
C VAL A 235 1.78 -14.28 -0.09
N ASP A 236 0.82 -13.49 0.36
CA ASP A 236 0.43 -12.25 -0.32
C ASP A 236 1.51 -11.18 -0.06
N PHE A 237 2.20 -10.78 -1.13
CA PHE A 237 3.20 -9.69 -1.10
C PHE A 237 2.55 -8.31 -1.17
N SER A 238 1.38 -8.16 -0.57
CA SER A 238 0.79 -6.84 -0.39
C SER A 238 1.60 -6.02 0.62
N VAL A 239 1.73 -4.74 0.32
CA VAL A 239 2.41 -3.75 1.17
C VAL A 239 1.35 -2.92 1.86
N GLN A 240 1.34 -2.91 3.19
CA GLN A 240 0.49 -2.02 3.97
C GLN A 240 1.27 -0.75 4.26
N ILE A 241 0.68 0.40 3.94
CA ILE A 241 1.24 1.71 4.26
C ILE A 241 0.63 2.21 5.57
N THR A 242 1.47 2.85 6.37
CA THR A 242 1.09 3.52 7.61
C THR A 242 1.68 4.92 7.58
N PHE A 243 0.87 5.93 7.84
CA PHE A 243 1.32 7.31 7.96
C PHE A 243 2.17 7.52 9.22
N ASP A 244 2.84 8.66 9.33
CA ASP A 244 3.70 9.00 10.48
C ASP A 244 2.93 9.09 11.81
N ASP A 245 1.63 9.41 11.75
CA ASP A 245 0.74 9.43 12.91
C ASP A 245 0.30 8.04 13.38
N GLY A 246 0.72 6.98 12.68
CA GLY A 246 0.35 5.60 12.96
C GLY A 246 -0.96 5.14 12.31
N THR A 247 -1.64 6.00 11.54
CA THR A 247 -2.88 5.66 10.85
C THR A 247 -2.57 4.75 9.65
N PRO A 248 -3.18 3.56 9.54
CA PRO A 248 -3.00 2.70 8.38
C PRO A 248 -3.77 3.25 7.17
N TYR A 249 -3.12 3.29 6.01
CA TYR A 249 -3.78 3.64 4.75
C TYR A 249 -4.75 2.54 4.32
N PRO A 250 -5.98 2.88 3.85
CA PRO A 250 -7.02 1.88 3.57
C PRO A 250 -6.67 0.89 2.45
N HIS A 251 -5.93 1.34 1.44
CA HIS A 251 -5.59 0.53 0.27
C HIS A 251 -4.22 -0.10 0.41
N LYS A 252 -4.14 -1.40 0.13
CA LYS A 252 -2.86 -2.12 0.09
C LYS A 252 -2.17 -1.92 -1.24
N GLY A 253 -0.86 -1.79 -1.17
CA GLY A 253 0.00 -1.76 -2.35
C GLY A 253 0.44 -3.14 -2.77
N ARG A 254 0.90 -3.22 -4.01
CA ARG A 254 1.51 -4.42 -4.61
C ARG A 254 3.00 -4.16 -4.84
N LEU A 255 3.85 -5.05 -4.35
CA LEU A 255 5.27 -4.99 -4.64
C LEU A 255 5.51 -5.25 -6.14
N LEU A 256 6.19 -4.33 -6.82
CA LEU A 256 6.47 -4.42 -8.26
C LEU A 256 7.80 -5.13 -8.52
N PHE A 257 8.87 -4.58 -7.97
CA PHE A 257 10.22 -5.10 -8.14
C PHE A 257 11.15 -4.64 -7.04
N ALA A 258 12.31 -5.33 -6.93
CA ALA A 258 13.48 -4.88 -6.19
C ALA A 258 14.54 -4.43 -7.20
N ASP A 259 15.14 -3.28 -6.99
CA ASP A 259 16.27 -2.85 -7.80
C ASP A 259 17.39 -3.89 -7.65
N GLN A 260 18.11 -4.17 -8.76
CA GLN A 260 19.24 -5.08 -8.74
C GLN A 260 20.55 -4.36 -8.40
N THR A 261 20.51 -3.04 -8.30
CA THR A 261 21.66 -2.20 -7.97
C THR A 261 21.61 -1.83 -6.50
N VAL A 262 22.70 -2.11 -5.81
CA VAL A 262 22.92 -1.70 -4.43
C VAL A 262 23.61 -0.34 -4.46
N ASP A 263 23.11 0.61 -3.72
CA ASP A 263 23.79 1.90 -3.55
C ASP A 263 25.14 1.71 -2.85
N PRO A 264 26.25 2.13 -3.47
CA PRO A 264 27.58 1.87 -2.92
C PRO A 264 27.87 2.62 -1.62
N GLY A 265 27.16 3.74 -1.37
CA GLY A 265 27.39 4.58 -0.19
C GLY A 265 26.66 4.05 1.05
N THR A 266 25.44 3.51 0.87
CA THR A 266 24.60 3.06 1.98
C THR A 266 24.52 1.55 2.12
N GLY A 267 24.85 0.80 1.07
CA GLY A 267 24.67 -0.66 1.01
C GLY A 267 23.19 -1.09 0.92
N GLU A 268 22.31 -0.16 0.61
CA GLU A 268 20.88 -0.36 0.52
C GLU A 268 20.43 -0.53 -0.94
N LEU A 269 19.26 -1.10 -1.10
CA LEU A 269 18.59 -1.23 -2.38
C LEU A 269 17.15 -0.74 -2.27
N LEU A 270 16.60 -0.35 -3.40
CA LEU A 270 15.27 0.18 -3.51
C LEU A 270 14.27 -0.94 -3.87
N LEU A 271 13.25 -1.10 -3.03
CA LEU A 271 12.07 -1.86 -3.36
C LEU A 271 10.98 -0.88 -3.80
N ARG A 272 10.31 -1.17 -4.90
CA ARG A 272 9.19 -0.34 -5.39
C ARG A 272 7.89 -1.10 -5.29
N ALA A 273 6.91 -0.48 -4.65
CA ALA A 273 5.54 -0.93 -4.62
C ALA A 273 4.63 0.10 -5.30
N GLU A 274 3.51 -0.36 -5.83
CA GLU A 274 2.45 0.46 -6.41
C GLU A 274 1.23 0.42 -5.50
N VAL A 275 0.67 1.58 -5.21
CA VAL A 275 -0.46 1.74 -4.30
C VAL A 275 -1.53 2.59 -4.96
N PRO A 276 -2.80 2.14 -5.00
CA PRO A 276 -3.91 2.95 -5.46
C PRO A 276 -4.09 4.21 -4.60
N ASN A 277 -4.44 5.32 -5.21
CA ASN A 277 -4.67 6.60 -4.54
C ASN A 277 -5.92 7.31 -5.08
N PRO A 278 -7.09 6.67 -5.03
CA PRO A 278 -8.30 7.22 -5.61
C PRO A 278 -8.75 8.53 -4.97
N ASP A 279 -8.52 8.68 -3.67
CA ASP A 279 -8.95 9.84 -2.89
C ASP A 279 -7.91 10.96 -2.85
N GLY A 280 -6.72 10.74 -3.42
CA GLY A 280 -5.65 11.73 -3.50
C GLY A 280 -4.97 12.05 -2.16
N GLU A 281 -5.12 11.21 -1.14
CA GLU A 281 -4.51 11.41 0.19
C GLU A 281 -2.98 11.26 0.16
N LEU A 282 -2.49 10.40 -0.73
CA LEU A 282 -1.05 10.18 -0.89
C LEU A 282 -0.48 11.28 -1.78
N LEU A 283 0.54 11.98 -1.26
CA LEU A 283 1.22 13.06 -1.97
C LEU A 283 2.68 12.68 -2.28
N PRO A 284 3.21 13.08 -3.46
CA PRO A 284 4.61 12.84 -3.78
C PRO A 284 5.55 13.51 -2.78
N GLY A 285 6.57 12.78 -2.37
CA GLY A 285 7.55 13.25 -1.38
C GLY A 285 7.17 12.98 0.07
N LEU A 286 5.94 12.57 0.36
CA LEU A 286 5.49 12.23 1.70
C LEU A 286 6.28 11.02 2.22
N TYR A 287 6.69 11.10 3.49
CA TYR A 287 7.34 10.02 4.20
C TYR A 287 6.28 9.12 4.83
N VAL A 288 6.41 7.82 4.66
CA VAL A 288 5.47 6.82 5.18
C VAL A 288 6.25 5.60 5.67
N ARG A 289 5.57 4.71 6.37
CA ARG A 289 6.08 3.40 6.75
C ARG A 289 5.40 2.33 5.93
N ALA A 290 6.17 1.36 5.47
CA ALA A 290 5.68 0.24 4.67
C ALA A 290 5.92 -1.08 5.41
N ASP A 291 4.85 -1.84 5.66
CA ASP A 291 4.93 -3.17 6.22
C ASP A 291 5.09 -4.18 5.10
N ILE A 292 6.25 -4.83 5.04
CA ILE A 292 6.59 -5.82 4.02
C ILE A 292 6.70 -7.20 4.64
N PRO A 293 6.08 -8.25 4.05
CA PRO A 293 6.30 -9.62 4.45
C PRO A 293 7.77 -10.01 4.34
N GLN A 294 8.33 -10.57 5.44
CA GLN A 294 9.74 -10.99 5.50
C GLN A 294 9.88 -12.50 5.53
N SER A 295 8.98 -13.19 6.21
CA SER A 295 8.96 -14.64 6.35
C SER A 295 7.56 -15.16 6.68
N GLN A 296 7.34 -16.43 6.41
CA GLN A 296 6.13 -17.15 6.80
C GLN A 296 6.52 -18.25 7.78
N LEU A 297 6.01 -18.15 8.99
CA LEU A 297 6.19 -19.16 10.04
C LEU A 297 4.98 -20.09 10.02
N GLN A 298 5.20 -21.37 9.75
CA GLN A 298 4.17 -22.40 9.73
C GLN A 298 4.17 -23.19 11.04
N ASN A 299 3.01 -23.69 11.44
CA ASN A 299 2.85 -24.51 12.64
C ASN A 299 3.35 -23.83 13.93
N VAL A 300 3.12 -22.53 14.04
CA VAL A 300 3.47 -21.75 15.23
C VAL A 300 2.25 -21.46 16.08
N TYR A 301 2.48 -21.20 17.37
CA TYR A 301 1.43 -20.86 18.31
C TYR A 301 1.54 -19.39 18.70
N VAL A 302 0.43 -18.69 18.75
CA VAL A 302 0.38 -17.28 19.16
C VAL A 302 -0.30 -17.20 20.51
N VAL A 303 0.40 -16.60 21.48
CA VAL A 303 -0.09 -16.43 22.85
C VAL A 303 0.07 -14.98 23.30
N PRO A 304 -0.80 -14.44 24.15
CA PRO A 304 -0.62 -13.11 24.75
C PRO A 304 0.72 -13.01 25.49
N GLN A 305 1.28 -11.81 25.52
CA GLN A 305 2.56 -11.57 26.22
C GLN A 305 2.49 -11.93 27.71
N SER A 306 1.32 -11.77 28.33
CA SER A 306 1.09 -12.14 29.74
C SER A 306 1.25 -13.65 30.04
N ALA A 307 1.09 -14.51 29.03
CA ALA A 307 1.18 -15.97 29.21
C ALA A 307 2.61 -16.47 29.32
N VAL A 308 3.61 -15.70 28.93
CA VAL A 308 5.02 -16.10 28.84
C VAL A 308 5.85 -15.37 29.91
N THR A 309 6.54 -16.11 30.74
CA THR A 309 7.54 -15.56 31.65
C THR A 309 8.90 -15.59 30.96
N ARG A 310 9.44 -14.40 30.72
CA ARG A 310 10.75 -14.21 30.08
C ARG A 310 11.87 -14.34 31.11
N GLY A 311 12.92 -15.09 30.78
CA GLY A 311 14.05 -15.31 31.65
C GLY A 311 15.26 -15.89 30.92
N ALA A 312 16.15 -16.56 31.62
CA ALA A 312 17.25 -17.31 30.98
C ALA A 312 16.70 -18.39 30.02
N LYS A 313 15.54 -18.93 30.35
CA LYS A 313 14.69 -19.77 29.50
C LYS A 313 13.27 -19.22 29.56
N ASP A 314 12.65 -19.12 28.42
CA ASP A 314 11.27 -18.67 28.30
C ASP A 314 10.34 -19.82 28.74
N THR A 315 9.41 -19.51 29.62
CA THR A 315 8.49 -20.52 30.17
C THR A 315 7.06 -20.03 30.12
N LEU A 316 6.13 -20.98 29.98
CA LEU A 316 4.71 -20.73 30.16
C LEU A 316 4.08 -21.88 30.97
N ARG A 317 2.83 -21.70 31.41
CA ARG A 317 2.11 -22.71 32.15
C ARG A 317 1.08 -23.38 31.25
N VAL A 318 1.20 -24.69 31.12
CA VAL A 318 0.23 -25.54 30.43
C VAL A 318 -0.70 -26.14 31.47
N VAL A 319 -1.99 -26.07 31.20
CA VAL A 319 -3.06 -26.57 32.08
C VAL A 319 -3.60 -27.85 31.47
N ALA A 320 -3.69 -28.88 32.27
CA ALA A 320 -4.32 -30.16 31.89
C ALA A 320 -5.85 -30.12 32.13
N GLU A 321 -6.57 -31.09 31.58
CA GLU A 321 -8.03 -31.15 31.65
C GLU A 321 -8.54 -31.29 33.12
N ASP A 322 -7.73 -31.86 34.00
CA ASP A 322 -8.02 -31.98 35.43
C ASP A 322 -7.80 -30.68 36.24
N GLY A 323 -7.38 -29.60 35.56
CA GLY A 323 -7.06 -28.31 36.19
C GLY A 323 -5.67 -28.22 36.80
N SER A 324 -4.86 -29.28 36.73
CA SER A 324 -3.44 -29.22 37.12
C SER A 324 -2.64 -28.42 36.11
N PHE A 325 -1.59 -27.73 36.55
CA PHE A 325 -0.73 -26.98 35.66
C PHE A 325 0.75 -27.22 35.92
N ALA A 326 1.53 -27.16 34.84
CA ALA A 326 2.98 -27.31 34.91
C ALA A 326 3.68 -26.21 34.10
N SER A 327 4.82 -25.76 34.62
CA SER A 327 5.71 -24.86 33.84
C SER A 327 6.43 -25.65 32.77
N ARG A 328 6.38 -25.14 31.52
CA ARG A 328 7.04 -25.76 30.37
C ARG A 328 7.93 -24.74 29.69
N GLU A 329 9.13 -25.16 29.32
CA GLU A 329 10.06 -24.38 28.54
C GLU A 329 9.56 -24.29 27.09
N VAL A 330 9.60 -23.09 26.50
CA VAL A 330 9.16 -22.80 25.15
C VAL A 330 10.17 -21.94 24.45
N LYS A 331 10.17 -22.00 23.11
CA LYS A 331 11.04 -21.18 22.28
C LYS A 331 10.22 -20.07 21.60
N VAL A 332 10.38 -18.86 22.10
CA VAL A 332 9.82 -17.66 21.47
C VAL A 332 10.67 -17.31 20.24
N ILE A 333 10.04 -17.28 19.05
CA ILE A 333 10.71 -17.04 17.78
C ILE A 333 10.36 -15.67 17.17
N GLY A 334 9.38 -14.97 17.75
CA GLY A 334 8.99 -13.65 17.27
C GLY A 334 7.92 -13.00 18.13
N GLU A 335 7.60 -11.79 17.74
CA GLU A 335 6.57 -10.96 18.36
C GLU A 335 5.63 -10.44 17.28
N ARG A 336 4.33 -10.34 17.59
CA ARG A 336 3.31 -9.75 16.72
C ARG A 336 2.34 -8.93 17.55
N LYS A 337 2.35 -7.61 17.42
CA LYS A 337 1.56 -6.71 18.28
C LYS A 337 1.87 -6.99 19.75
N ASN A 338 0.86 -7.35 20.54
CA ASN A 338 0.99 -7.67 21.99
C ASN A 338 0.98 -9.19 22.27
N GLN A 339 1.50 -10.00 21.33
CA GLN A 339 1.49 -11.46 21.39
C GLN A 339 2.87 -12.02 21.07
N TRP A 340 3.24 -13.13 21.71
CA TRP A 340 4.44 -13.91 21.38
C TRP A 340 4.13 -15.02 20.38
N ILE A 341 5.05 -15.25 19.46
CA ILE A 341 5.02 -16.36 18.50
C ILE A 341 5.94 -17.45 19.02
N ILE A 342 5.37 -18.62 19.33
CA ILE A 342 6.08 -19.78 19.87
C ILE A 342 6.26 -20.80 18.75
N GLY A 343 7.50 -21.21 18.51
CA GLY A 343 7.85 -22.21 17.51
C GLY A 343 7.92 -23.63 18.06
N GLU A 344 8.37 -23.80 19.30
CA GLU A 344 8.59 -25.11 19.90
C GLU A 344 8.14 -25.12 21.37
N GLY A 345 7.70 -26.30 21.88
CA GLY A 345 7.32 -26.49 23.27
C GLY A 345 5.82 -26.62 23.53
N LEU A 346 4.96 -26.37 22.50
CA LEU A 346 3.50 -26.56 22.62
C LEU A 346 2.99 -27.63 21.66
N LYS A 347 1.87 -28.25 22.06
CA LYS A 347 1.12 -29.20 21.22
C LYS A 347 -0.22 -28.59 20.80
N PRO A 348 -0.83 -29.08 19.71
CA PRO A 348 -2.16 -28.65 19.30
C PRO A 348 -3.21 -28.87 20.39
N ASN A 349 -4.10 -27.89 20.57
CA ASN A 349 -5.22 -27.91 21.52
C ASN A 349 -4.83 -27.96 23.01
N GLU A 350 -3.61 -27.65 23.38
CA GLU A 350 -3.24 -27.46 24.78
C GLU A 350 -3.84 -26.16 25.34
N MET A 351 -4.17 -26.19 26.64
CA MET A 351 -4.62 -25.00 27.37
C MET A 351 -3.41 -24.29 27.96
N VAL A 352 -3.26 -23.02 27.66
CA VAL A 352 -2.18 -22.16 28.16
C VAL A 352 -2.78 -21.09 29.09
N MET A 353 -2.23 -20.95 30.28
CA MET A 353 -2.65 -19.96 31.25
C MET A 353 -2.22 -18.56 30.78
N VAL A 354 -3.16 -17.61 30.78
CA VAL A 354 -2.93 -16.23 30.35
C VAL A 354 -3.02 -15.19 31.47
N ASP A 355 -3.62 -15.55 32.57
CA ASP A 355 -3.71 -14.66 33.72
C ASP A 355 -2.40 -14.54 34.47
N THR A 356 -2.12 -13.33 34.94
CA THR A 356 -0.91 -13.01 35.68
C THR A 356 -0.94 -13.66 37.04
N LEU A 357 0.16 -14.32 37.39
CA LEU A 357 0.49 -15.07 38.58
C LEU A 357 0.25 -14.38 39.92
N SER A 358 -0.09 -13.11 39.97
CA SER A 358 -0.25 -12.37 41.23
C SER A 358 -1.46 -12.81 42.07
N GLN A 359 -2.40 -13.56 41.48
CA GLN A 359 -3.59 -14.08 42.18
C GLN A 359 -3.50 -15.55 42.53
N LEU A 360 -2.51 -16.30 42.04
CA LEU A 360 -2.28 -17.67 42.44
C LEU A 360 -1.55 -17.66 43.79
N MET A 361 -2.28 -17.96 44.86
CA MET A 361 -1.70 -18.15 46.18
C MET A 361 -0.51 -19.13 46.11
N ALA A 362 0.58 -18.79 46.76
CA ALA A 362 1.76 -19.66 46.86
C ALA A 362 1.34 -21.04 47.35
N GLY A 363 1.40 -22.08 46.48
CA GLY A 363 1.03 -23.46 46.81
C GLY A 363 -0.17 -24.04 46.04
N ALA A 364 -0.89 -23.28 45.23
CA ALA A 364 -1.96 -23.84 44.39
C ALA A 364 -1.36 -24.75 43.29
N THR A 365 -1.83 -26.01 43.24
CA THR A 365 -1.45 -27.00 42.23
C THR A 365 -2.54 -27.22 41.18
N HIS A 366 -3.76 -26.72 41.45
CA HIS A 366 -4.93 -26.89 40.61
C HIS A 366 -5.66 -25.55 40.44
N ILE A 367 -6.25 -25.34 39.29
CA ILE A 367 -7.08 -24.17 38.92
C ILE A 367 -8.41 -24.64 38.34
N THR A 368 -9.40 -23.75 38.37
CA THR A 368 -10.61 -23.89 37.52
C THR A 368 -10.38 -23.08 36.27
N PRO A 369 -10.21 -23.72 35.07
CA PRO A 369 -9.90 -22.99 33.84
C PRO A 369 -11.13 -22.22 33.36
N VAL A 370 -10.95 -20.94 33.05
CA VAL A 370 -11.93 -20.09 32.35
C VAL A 370 -11.38 -19.83 30.95
N ILE A 371 -12.09 -20.29 29.92
CA ILE A 371 -11.62 -20.19 28.54
C ILE A 371 -11.78 -18.75 28.06
N TYR A 372 -10.69 -18.15 27.63
CA TYR A 372 -10.64 -16.83 26.99
C TYR A 372 -10.54 -16.98 25.47
N GLY A 373 -11.15 -16.04 24.74
CA GLY A 373 -10.97 -15.95 23.31
C GLY A 373 -9.59 -15.39 22.93
N ASP A 374 -9.29 -15.39 21.64
CA ASP A 374 -8.03 -14.84 21.09
C ASP A 374 -7.86 -13.34 21.37
N ASP A 375 -8.94 -12.65 21.71
CA ASP A 375 -9.00 -11.25 22.11
C ASP A 375 -8.73 -11.01 23.62
N GLY A 376 -8.45 -12.08 24.38
CA GLY A 376 -8.19 -12.03 25.82
C GLY A 376 -9.43 -11.76 26.68
N LYS A 377 -10.65 -11.92 26.13
CA LYS A 377 -11.91 -11.81 26.87
C LYS A 377 -12.48 -13.19 27.20
N PRO A 378 -13.11 -13.35 28.38
CA PRO A 378 -13.73 -14.61 28.73
C PRO A 378 -14.86 -14.94 27.75
N LEU A 379 -14.84 -16.15 27.21
CA LEU A 379 -15.95 -16.66 26.41
C LEU A 379 -17.13 -17.00 27.35
N PRO A 380 -18.39 -16.72 26.95
CA PRO A 380 -19.54 -17.11 27.76
C PRO A 380 -19.53 -18.62 27.94
N GLN A 381 -19.45 -19.07 29.22
CA GLN A 381 -19.57 -20.47 29.56
C GLN A 381 -20.97 -20.96 29.17
N GLN A 382 -21.07 -21.89 28.24
CA GLN A 382 -22.31 -22.65 28.08
C GLN A 382 -22.53 -23.43 29.38
N PRO A 383 -23.71 -23.31 30.01
CA PRO A 383 -24.00 -24.11 31.20
C PRO A 383 -23.93 -25.58 30.80
N ALA A 384 -23.16 -26.36 31.61
CA ALA A 384 -23.05 -27.79 31.47
C ALA A 384 -24.45 -28.40 31.34
N ALA A 385 -24.68 -29.18 30.28
CA ALA A 385 -25.94 -29.87 30.03
C ALA A 385 -26.26 -30.73 31.26
N SER A 386 -27.28 -30.32 32.03
CA SER A 386 -27.88 -31.11 33.07
C SER A 386 -28.41 -32.42 32.45
N GLN A 387 -27.99 -33.53 33.05
CA GLN A 387 -28.49 -34.88 32.74
C GLN A 387 -30.01 -34.91 32.77
N PRO A 388 -30.69 -35.60 31.86
CA PRO A 388 -32.16 -35.71 31.86
C PRO A 388 -32.61 -36.55 33.05
N ALA A 389 -33.35 -35.94 33.98
CA ALA A 389 -34.09 -36.66 35.01
C ALA A 389 -35.25 -37.46 34.31
N THR A 390 -35.24 -38.74 34.57
CA THR A 390 -36.29 -39.69 34.26
C THR A 390 -37.61 -39.22 34.84
N GLN A 391 -38.60 -38.88 33.96
CA GLN A 391 -39.99 -38.72 34.37
C GLN A 391 -40.83 -39.81 33.75
N GLN A 392 -41.53 -40.51 34.63
CA GLN A 392 -42.55 -41.54 34.42
C GLN A 392 -43.75 -40.97 33.65
N ALA A 393 -44.32 -41.88 32.86
CA ALA A 393 -45.52 -41.70 32.08
C ALA A 393 -46.79 -41.46 32.95
N ALA A 394 -47.68 -40.63 32.45
CA ALA A 394 -49.13 -40.76 32.70
C ALA A 394 -49.93 -40.21 31.52
N ASP A 395 -50.81 -41.03 31.06
CA ASP A 395 -51.81 -41.00 30.01
C ASP A 395 -52.66 -39.71 29.86
N GLY A 396 -53.11 -39.47 28.66
CA GLY A 396 -54.20 -38.56 28.36
C GLY A 396 -54.26 -38.06 26.92
N LYS A 397 -54.94 -38.83 26.07
CA LYS A 397 -55.40 -38.54 24.69
C LYS A 397 -56.82 -37.95 24.73
N PRO A 398 -57.49 -37.49 23.65
CA PRO A 398 -57.09 -36.57 22.51
C PRO A 398 -58.18 -35.47 22.28
N GLU A 399 -57.97 -34.54 21.35
CA GLU A 399 -59.00 -34.18 20.33
C GLU A 399 -58.56 -33.04 19.40
N ALA A 400 -58.61 -33.35 18.17
CA ALA A 400 -59.27 -32.79 16.97
C ALA A 400 -58.86 -31.38 16.46
N LYS A 401 -58.31 -31.41 15.30
CA LYS A 401 -58.38 -30.56 14.09
C LYS A 401 -59.74 -29.82 13.87
N PRO A 402 -59.88 -28.86 12.91
CA PRO A 402 -59.11 -28.60 11.69
C PRO A 402 -59.08 -27.11 11.18
N ALA A 403 -58.43 -26.93 10.05
CA ALA A 403 -58.78 -26.09 8.89
C ALA A 403 -58.01 -24.81 8.59
N THR A 404 -57.20 -24.89 7.57
CA THR A 404 -56.86 -23.93 6.52
C THR A 404 -58.09 -23.30 5.86
N PRO A 405 -58.13 -22.24 5.02
CA PRO A 405 -57.14 -21.97 3.96
C PRO A 405 -56.97 -20.50 3.46
N VAL A 406 -55.97 -20.32 2.55
CA VAL A 406 -56.06 -19.65 1.24
C VAL A 406 -55.98 -18.12 1.09
N GLY A 407 -55.17 -17.72 0.15
CA GLY A 407 -55.27 -16.53 -0.71
C GLY A 407 -54.12 -15.55 -0.53
N GLU A 408 -53.43 -15.12 -1.44
CA GLU A 408 -53.31 -15.08 -2.91
C GLU A 408 -52.36 -13.90 -3.23
N LYS A 409 -51.49 -14.10 -4.16
CA LYS A 409 -50.72 -13.06 -4.89
C LYS A 409 -51.68 -12.21 -5.75
N PRO A 410 -51.35 -11.04 -6.27
CA PRO A 410 -50.32 -10.84 -7.32
C PRO A 410 -49.57 -9.48 -7.26
N ALA A 411 -48.39 -9.37 -7.77
CA ALA A 411 -47.86 -8.96 -9.09
C ALA A 411 -48.02 -7.47 -9.47
N ALA A 412 -46.88 -6.93 -9.93
CA ALA A 412 -46.64 -5.92 -10.96
C ALA A 412 -46.86 -4.42 -10.61
N GLN A 413 -45.82 -3.67 -10.58
CA GLN A 413 -45.32 -2.78 -11.68
C GLN A 413 -43.89 -2.41 -11.41
#